data_fd786231b40118094e4b725ee57f11ac
#
_entry.id   fd786231b40118094e4b725ee57f11ac
#
_cell.length_a   1.000
_cell.length_b   1.000
_cell.length_c   1.000
_cell.angle_alpha   90.00
_cell.angle_beta   90.00
_cell.angle_gamma   90.00
#
_symmetry.space_group_name_H-M   'P 1'
#
loop_
_entity.id
_entity.type
_entity.pdbx_description
1 polymer ?
#
loop_
_entity_poly.entity_id
_entity_poly.type
_entity_poly.pdbx_seq_one_letter_code
_entity_poly.pdbx_strand_id
1 'polypeptide(L)'
;VVDPLGRALDGKGDIKTKDTRPVDVVAPGVIMRQNVDTPVQTGIKVIDSITPIGRGQRELIIGDRQTGKTAVAIDTIINQKGQDLICIYVAIGQKESSVAKIVATLEEKGAMDHTIVVVAGASDPATVQYLAPFAACAMGEFFRDGGKDALIVYDDLTKHAWAYRQVSLLTRRPPGREAYPGDVFYLHSRLLERAARLNKDEGGGSLTALPIIETQANDISAYIPTNVISITDGQIYLETDLFNQGQRPAMNTGLSVSRVGGDAQTKAMKAVVRSLKLELAQYRELAAFAQFGSDLDKATQQQLRRGEKVTEIMKQPQYEPLPLEKEVVIIFAATNGYIDDVPKERVADYERDLYRFMDSVGKTVSAKIAKDKAWSADIEKEVRAMLDEFKKTNSYTDEKTAAAAKPEDTKPQAPAKPDDKKPQEPAKPEDTKPEEPAKPAAKTPAAPKA
;
A
#
# COMPACT_ATOMS: atom_id res chain seq x y z
N VAL A 1 25.40 -3.70 -5.41
CA VAL A 1 24.58 -4.92 -5.58
C VAL A 1 25.44 -6.13 -5.20
N VAL A 2 24.98 -6.93 -4.24
CA VAL A 2 25.77 -8.05 -3.68
C VAL A 2 24.94 -9.34 -3.59
N ASP A 3 25.65 -10.48 -3.50
CA ASP A 3 25.05 -11.74 -3.09
C ASP A 3 24.97 -11.86 -1.55
N PRO A 4 24.28 -12.88 -0.99
CA PRO A 4 24.21 -13.08 0.47
C PRO A 4 25.54 -13.35 1.17
N LEU A 5 26.60 -13.63 0.44
CA LEU A 5 27.96 -13.85 0.94
C LEU A 5 28.84 -12.60 0.84
N GLY A 6 28.27 -11.48 0.37
CA GLY A 6 28.97 -10.20 0.23
C GLY A 6 29.78 -10.05 -1.06
N ARG A 7 29.63 -10.95 -2.04
CA ARG A 7 30.29 -10.81 -3.33
C ARG A 7 29.58 -9.78 -4.19
N ALA A 8 30.34 -8.87 -4.82
CA ALA A 8 29.78 -7.87 -5.70
C ALA A 8 29.25 -8.50 -7.01
N LEU A 9 28.04 -8.11 -7.41
CA LEU A 9 27.34 -8.55 -8.64
C LEU A 9 27.23 -7.44 -9.69
N ASP A 10 27.57 -6.21 -9.34
CA ASP A 10 27.41 -5.00 -10.16
C ASP A 10 28.65 -4.63 -10.97
N GLY A 11 29.68 -5.45 -10.94
CA GLY A 11 30.94 -5.18 -11.65
C GLY A 11 31.80 -4.04 -11.08
N LYS A 12 31.40 -3.45 -9.94
CA LYS A 12 32.15 -2.36 -9.29
C LYS A 12 33.35 -2.82 -8.44
N GLY A 13 33.60 -4.14 -8.43
CA GLY A 13 34.70 -4.76 -7.70
C GLY A 13 34.34 -5.15 -6.27
N ASP A 14 35.27 -5.88 -5.61
CA ASP A 14 35.04 -6.43 -4.27
C ASP A 14 34.93 -5.34 -3.20
N ILE A 15 34.08 -5.59 -2.20
CA ILE A 15 33.93 -4.74 -1.03
C ILE A 15 35.19 -4.87 -0.16
N LYS A 16 35.94 -3.78 -0.04
CA LYS A 16 37.18 -3.72 0.73
C LYS A 16 36.89 -3.44 2.21
N THR A 17 36.45 -4.45 2.95
CA THR A 17 36.26 -4.37 4.40
C THR A 17 36.90 -5.57 5.11
N LYS A 18 37.28 -5.39 6.37
CA LYS A 18 37.68 -6.46 7.27
C LYS A 18 36.63 -6.75 8.33
N ASP A 19 35.57 -5.92 8.37
CA ASP A 19 34.51 -6.06 9.35
C ASP A 19 33.58 -7.20 8.96
N THR A 20 33.28 -8.08 9.90
CA THR A 20 32.36 -9.20 9.75
C THR A 20 31.33 -9.18 10.87
N ARG A 21 30.13 -9.67 10.58
CA ARG A 21 29.07 -9.86 11.57
C ARG A 21 28.48 -11.26 11.47
N PRO A 22 28.06 -11.86 12.61
CA PRO A 22 27.25 -13.08 12.56
C PRO A 22 25.96 -12.84 11.78
N VAL A 23 25.60 -13.81 10.93
CA VAL A 23 24.39 -13.73 10.10
C VAL A 23 23.13 -13.97 10.94
N ASP A 24 23.22 -14.87 11.92
CA ASP A 24 22.10 -15.22 12.80
C ASP A 24 22.43 -14.82 14.24
N VAL A 25 21.71 -13.84 14.75
CA VAL A 25 21.88 -13.29 16.09
C VAL A 25 20.52 -13.20 16.78
N VAL A 26 20.54 -13.18 18.11
CA VAL A 26 19.35 -12.96 18.94
C VAL A 26 18.89 -11.52 18.77
N ALA A 27 17.56 -11.34 18.61
CA ALA A 27 16.95 -10.03 18.51
C ALA A 27 17.17 -9.19 19.78
N PRO A 28 17.21 -7.84 19.67
CA PRO A 28 17.31 -6.97 20.85
C PRO A 28 16.19 -7.26 21.87
N GLY A 29 16.58 -7.35 23.15
CA GLY A 29 15.62 -7.56 24.25
C GLY A 29 14.71 -6.34 24.47
N VAL A 30 13.67 -6.53 25.29
CA VAL A 30 12.65 -5.50 25.56
C VAL A 30 13.28 -4.21 26.14
N ILE A 31 14.24 -4.34 27.03
CA ILE A 31 14.91 -3.20 27.73
C ILE A 31 15.74 -2.36 26.74
N MET A 32 16.27 -2.97 25.68
CA MET A 32 17.07 -2.30 24.65
C MET A 32 16.21 -1.49 23.66
N ARG A 33 14.90 -1.70 23.65
CA ARG A 33 13.99 -1.06 22.69
C ARG A 33 13.39 0.22 23.26
N GLN A 34 13.04 1.14 22.36
CA GLN A 34 12.18 2.29 22.67
C GLN A 34 10.98 2.35 21.76
N ASN A 35 10.01 3.21 22.09
CA ASN A 35 8.81 3.41 21.31
C ASN A 35 9.13 3.93 19.90
N VAL A 36 8.33 3.50 18.95
CA VAL A 36 8.37 3.96 17.56
C VAL A 36 7.53 5.24 17.45
N ASP A 37 8.19 6.39 17.31
CA ASP A 37 7.58 7.73 17.29
C ASP A 37 8.07 8.61 16.13
N THR A 38 8.93 8.07 15.28
CA THR A 38 9.50 8.79 14.15
C THR A 38 9.02 8.14 12.85
N PRO A 39 8.39 8.90 11.92
CA PRO A 39 7.85 8.33 10.70
C PRO A 39 8.95 7.89 9.71
N VAL A 40 8.67 6.82 8.97
CA VAL A 40 9.23 6.56 7.65
C VAL A 40 8.26 7.15 6.64
N GLN A 41 8.62 8.27 6.01
CA GLN A 41 7.79 8.85 4.96
C GLN A 41 7.90 8.00 3.71
N THR A 42 6.81 7.34 3.33
CA THR A 42 6.79 6.52 2.10
C THR A 42 6.63 7.36 0.85
N GLY A 43 6.07 8.56 1.00
CA GLY A 43 5.68 9.42 -0.11
C GLY A 43 4.45 8.90 -0.86
N ILE A 44 3.72 7.95 -0.27
CA ILE A 44 2.50 7.37 -0.83
C ILE A 44 1.32 7.83 0.03
N LYS A 45 0.51 8.71 -0.54
CA LYS A 45 -0.61 9.39 0.15
C LYS A 45 -1.46 8.46 1.02
N VAL A 46 -1.89 7.33 0.46
CA VAL A 46 -2.77 6.39 1.17
C VAL A 46 -2.07 5.68 2.32
N ILE A 47 -0.76 5.42 2.22
CA ILE A 47 0.01 4.75 3.28
C ILE A 47 0.30 5.75 4.40
N ASP A 48 0.90 6.89 4.09
CA ASP A 48 1.31 7.88 5.09
C ASP A 48 0.11 8.48 5.84
N SER A 49 -1.08 8.48 5.21
CA SER A 49 -2.32 8.94 5.84
C SER A 49 -3.06 7.87 6.64
N ILE A 50 -3.16 6.63 6.16
CA ILE A 50 -4.04 5.58 6.73
C ILE A 50 -3.28 4.55 7.56
N THR A 51 -2.14 4.07 7.07
CA THR A 51 -1.29 3.04 7.72
C THR A 51 0.16 3.52 7.78
N PRO A 52 0.44 4.57 8.56
CA PRO A 52 1.78 5.13 8.65
C PRO A 52 2.77 4.11 9.20
N ILE A 53 3.99 4.20 8.71
CA ILE A 53 5.11 3.34 9.09
C ILE A 53 6.10 4.15 9.92
N GLY A 54 6.55 3.59 11.04
CA GLY A 54 7.54 4.23 11.90
C GLY A 54 8.92 3.57 11.82
N ARG A 55 9.96 4.32 12.14
CA ARG A 55 11.36 3.84 12.17
C ARG A 55 11.51 2.80 13.28
N GLY A 56 11.83 1.56 12.89
CA GLY A 56 11.91 0.41 13.78
C GLY A 56 10.65 -0.49 13.79
N GLN A 57 9.62 -0.14 13.03
CA GLN A 57 8.40 -0.94 12.87
C GLN A 57 8.60 -2.06 11.85
N ARG A 58 7.76 -3.11 11.96
CA ARG A 58 7.62 -4.19 11.00
C ARG A 58 6.26 -4.09 10.36
N GLU A 59 6.19 -3.62 9.11
CA GLU A 59 4.92 -3.48 8.39
C GLU A 59 4.89 -4.42 7.19
N LEU A 60 3.94 -5.35 7.18
CA LEU A 60 3.79 -6.34 6.12
C LEU A 60 3.14 -5.74 4.87
N ILE A 61 3.70 -5.99 3.70
CA ILE A 61 3.05 -5.72 2.42
C ILE A 61 2.55 -7.06 1.86
N ILE A 62 1.23 -7.23 1.76
CA ILE A 62 0.61 -8.50 1.40
C ILE A 62 -0.40 -8.34 0.27
N GLY A 63 -0.48 -9.32 -0.62
CA GLY A 63 -1.44 -9.36 -1.72
C GLY A 63 -1.03 -10.35 -2.81
N ASP A 64 -1.89 -10.53 -3.78
CA ASP A 64 -1.66 -11.44 -4.90
C ASP A 64 -0.54 -10.96 -5.82
N ARG A 65 -0.12 -11.84 -6.72
CA ARG A 65 0.90 -11.53 -7.73
C ARG A 65 0.47 -10.32 -8.56
N GLN A 66 1.42 -9.39 -8.84
CA GLN A 66 1.22 -8.19 -9.67
C GLN A 66 0.24 -7.15 -9.13
N THR A 67 -0.09 -7.15 -7.85
CA THR A 67 -0.92 -6.12 -7.20
C THR A 67 -0.17 -4.84 -6.84
N GLY A 68 1.14 -4.76 -7.10
CA GLY A 68 1.95 -3.56 -6.84
C GLY A 68 2.79 -3.61 -5.56
N LYS A 69 2.95 -4.77 -4.89
CA LYS A 69 3.74 -4.91 -3.64
C LYS A 69 5.16 -4.36 -3.76
N THR A 70 5.89 -4.81 -4.78
CA THR A 70 7.24 -4.33 -5.06
C THR A 70 7.28 -2.84 -5.39
N ALA A 71 6.27 -2.31 -6.11
CA ALA A 71 6.19 -0.88 -6.43
C ALA A 71 6.09 -0.02 -5.16
N VAL A 72 5.23 -0.39 -4.21
CA VAL A 72 5.13 0.28 -2.90
C VAL A 72 6.47 0.30 -2.17
N ALA A 73 7.19 -0.83 -2.16
CA ALA A 73 8.51 -0.91 -1.52
C ALA A 73 9.55 -0.02 -2.22
N ILE A 74 9.57 -0.02 -3.55
CA ILE A 74 10.51 0.80 -4.35
C ILE A 74 10.19 2.29 -4.20
N ASP A 75 8.92 2.71 -4.22
CA ASP A 75 8.52 4.08 -3.96
C ASP A 75 8.98 4.55 -2.58
N THR A 76 8.82 3.70 -1.56
CA THR A 76 9.31 3.97 -0.22
C THR A 76 10.83 4.19 -0.20
N ILE A 77 11.60 3.37 -0.93
CA ILE A 77 13.07 3.51 -1.04
C ILE A 77 13.43 4.82 -1.76
N ILE A 78 12.78 5.12 -2.87
CA ILE A 78 13.02 6.35 -3.66
C ILE A 78 12.80 7.59 -2.80
N ASN A 79 11.75 7.58 -1.98
CA ASN A 79 11.41 8.73 -1.11
C ASN A 79 12.40 8.95 0.04
N GLN A 80 13.31 8.00 0.33
CA GLN A 80 14.31 8.16 1.39
C GLN A 80 15.50 9.02 0.96
N LYS A 81 15.56 9.46 -0.28
CA LYS A 81 16.62 10.38 -0.74
C LYS A 81 16.66 11.65 0.12
N GLY A 82 17.77 11.84 0.83
CA GLY A 82 17.93 12.98 1.74
C GLY A 82 17.21 12.87 3.10
N GLN A 83 16.64 11.70 3.43
CA GLN A 83 15.94 11.45 4.70
C GLN A 83 16.83 10.81 5.77
N ASP A 84 18.12 10.70 5.52
CA ASP A 84 19.11 10.08 6.45
C ASP A 84 18.74 8.65 6.87
N LEU A 85 18.21 7.88 5.90
CA LEU A 85 17.79 6.49 6.06
C LEU A 85 18.49 5.62 5.02
N ILE A 86 19.19 4.57 5.46
CA ILE A 86 19.86 3.61 4.56
C ILE A 86 18.87 2.50 4.22
N CYS A 87 18.72 2.23 2.93
CA CYS A 87 17.78 1.23 2.44
C CYS A 87 18.50 -0.05 2.03
N ILE A 88 17.87 -1.19 2.30
CA ILE A 88 18.34 -2.51 1.89
C ILE A 88 17.17 -3.21 1.18
N TYR A 89 17.35 -3.55 -0.09
CA TYR A 89 16.37 -4.33 -0.83
C TYR A 89 16.89 -5.76 -1.02
N VAL A 90 16.12 -6.75 -0.55
CA VAL A 90 16.49 -8.16 -0.60
C VAL A 90 15.61 -8.88 -1.61
N ALA A 91 16.18 -9.23 -2.75
CA ALA A 91 15.52 -10.03 -3.77
C ALA A 91 15.71 -11.52 -3.47
N ILE A 92 14.61 -12.23 -3.12
CA ILE A 92 14.62 -13.63 -2.74
C ILE A 92 13.89 -14.47 -3.79
N GLY A 93 14.59 -15.35 -4.48
CA GLY A 93 14.00 -16.23 -5.49
C GLY A 93 13.34 -15.50 -6.66
N GLN A 94 13.78 -14.28 -6.95
CA GLN A 94 13.28 -13.48 -8.07
C GLN A 94 14.05 -13.75 -9.35
N LYS A 95 13.41 -13.48 -10.50
CA LYS A 95 14.09 -13.56 -11.80
C LYS A 95 15.12 -12.43 -11.90
N GLU A 96 16.32 -12.74 -12.39
CA GLU A 96 17.41 -11.78 -12.59
C GLU A 96 16.98 -10.56 -13.42
N SER A 97 16.18 -10.80 -14.47
CA SER A 97 15.63 -9.71 -15.31
C SER A 97 14.70 -8.76 -14.54
N SER A 98 14.02 -9.23 -13.49
CA SER A 98 13.20 -8.39 -12.63
C SER A 98 14.06 -7.57 -11.68
N VAL A 99 15.10 -8.18 -11.11
CA VAL A 99 16.05 -7.51 -10.24
C VAL A 99 16.81 -6.41 -11.02
N ALA A 100 17.27 -6.73 -12.23
CA ALA A 100 17.94 -5.75 -13.11
C ALA A 100 17.05 -4.51 -13.40
N LYS A 101 15.75 -4.71 -13.63
CA LYS A 101 14.81 -3.59 -13.81
C LYS A 101 14.66 -2.74 -12.54
N ILE A 102 14.61 -3.37 -11.37
CA ILE A 102 14.53 -2.64 -10.09
C ILE A 102 15.79 -1.81 -9.88
N VAL A 103 16.97 -2.40 -10.07
CA VAL A 103 18.26 -1.69 -9.95
C VAL A 103 18.30 -0.50 -10.92
N ALA A 104 17.93 -0.71 -12.19
CA ALA A 104 17.88 0.37 -13.19
C ALA A 104 16.91 1.49 -12.79
N THR A 105 15.73 1.15 -12.24
CA THR A 105 14.77 2.15 -11.73
C THR A 105 15.35 2.94 -10.56
N LEU A 106 16.00 2.27 -9.60
CA LEU A 106 16.64 2.92 -8.46
C LEU A 106 17.81 3.83 -8.90
N GLU A 107 18.60 3.42 -9.91
CA GLU A 107 19.65 4.24 -10.50
C GLU A 107 19.08 5.48 -11.20
N GLU A 108 18.05 5.31 -12.03
CA GLU A 108 17.37 6.40 -12.74
C GLU A 108 16.82 7.45 -11.77
N LYS A 109 16.25 7.03 -10.65
CA LYS A 109 15.72 7.91 -9.61
C LYS A 109 16.80 8.45 -8.66
N GLY A 110 18.05 8.00 -8.80
CA GLY A 110 19.18 8.39 -7.95
C GLY A 110 19.03 7.91 -6.50
N ALA A 111 18.40 6.73 -6.33
CA ALA A 111 18.19 6.10 -5.03
C ALA A 111 19.29 5.09 -4.67
N MET A 112 20.16 4.73 -5.60
CA MET A 112 21.26 3.79 -5.33
C MET A 112 22.34 4.36 -4.38
N ASP A 113 22.43 5.68 -4.22
CA ASP A 113 23.39 6.30 -3.31
C ASP A 113 23.15 5.94 -1.83
N HIS A 114 21.92 5.60 -1.47
CA HIS A 114 21.53 5.20 -0.11
C HIS A 114 20.94 3.77 -0.05
N THR A 115 21.12 2.97 -1.11
CA THR A 115 20.51 1.64 -1.22
C THR A 115 21.53 0.53 -1.46
N ILE A 116 21.41 -0.54 -0.67
CA ILE A 116 22.10 -1.81 -0.86
C ILE A 116 21.10 -2.81 -1.44
N VAL A 117 21.46 -3.51 -2.51
CA VAL A 117 20.63 -4.57 -3.10
C VAL A 117 21.30 -5.92 -2.84
N VAL A 118 20.60 -6.81 -2.12
CA VAL A 118 21.07 -8.18 -1.84
C VAL A 118 20.26 -9.14 -2.70
N VAL A 119 20.94 -9.93 -3.53
CA VAL A 119 20.28 -10.76 -4.54
C VAL A 119 20.55 -12.24 -4.28
N ALA A 120 19.47 -13.02 -4.13
CA ALA A 120 19.46 -14.47 -4.24
C ALA A 120 18.41 -14.84 -5.30
N GLY A 121 18.86 -15.09 -6.53
CA GLY A 121 18.01 -15.28 -7.70
C GLY A 121 17.21 -16.58 -7.68
N ALA A 122 16.28 -16.73 -8.62
CA ALA A 122 15.48 -17.95 -8.76
C ALA A 122 16.33 -19.16 -9.23
N SER A 123 17.47 -18.90 -9.86
CA SER A 123 18.45 -19.91 -10.31
C SER A 123 19.39 -20.36 -9.19
N ASP A 124 19.48 -19.60 -8.10
CA ASP A 124 20.38 -19.91 -6.99
C ASP A 124 19.88 -21.11 -6.15
N PRO A 125 20.79 -21.85 -5.52
CA PRO A 125 20.42 -22.93 -4.59
C PRO A 125 19.51 -22.42 -3.45
N ALA A 126 18.58 -23.28 -2.99
CA ALA A 126 17.67 -22.96 -1.90
C ALA A 126 18.40 -22.50 -0.62
N THR A 127 19.61 -22.99 -0.37
CA THR A 127 20.46 -22.58 0.76
C THR A 127 20.90 -21.13 0.66
N VAL A 128 21.17 -20.62 -0.54
CA VAL A 128 21.52 -19.20 -0.78
C VAL A 128 20.30 -18.32 -0.60
N GLN A 129 19.15 -18.75 -1.14
CA GLN A 129 17.87 -18.04 -0.94
C GLN A 129 17.45 -18.00 0.54
N TYR A 130 17.69 -19.08 1.28
CA TYR A 130 17.47 -19.13 2.73
C TYR A 130 18.37 -18.16 3.50
N LEU A 131 19.64 -18.03 3.11
CA LEU A 131 20.62 -17.18 3.78
C LEU A 131 20.37 -15.68 3.54
N ALA A 132 19.84 -15.32 2.38
CA ALA A 132 19.75 -13.93 1.91
C ALA A 132 19.10 -12.95 2.90
N PRO A 133 17.90 -13.21 3.46
CA PRO A 133 17.27 -12.25 4.38
C PRO A 133 18.04 -12.10 5.69
N PHE A 134 18.70 -13.16 6.18
CA PHE A 134 19.51 -13.08 7.39
C PHE A 134 20.80 -12.27 7.18
N ALA A 135 21.48 -12.49 6.06
CA ALA A 135 22.67 -11.75 5.69
C ALA A 135 22.37 -10.25 5.51
N ALA A 136 21.29 -9.92 4.80
CA ALA A 136 20.83 -8.55 4.62
C ALA A 136 20.40 -7.90 5.95
N CYS A 137 19.75 -8.65 6.83
CA CYS A 137 19.40 -8.18 8.17
C CYS A 137 20.66 -7.80 8.98
N ALA A 138 21.71 -8.63 8.92
CA ALA A 138 22.98 -8.32 9.59
C ALA A 138 23.64 -7.03 9.05
N MET A 139 23.48 -6.75 7.73
CA MET A 139 23.92 -5.47 7.16
C MET A 139 23.09 -4.30 7.71
N GLY A 140 21.77 -4.45 7.85
CA GLY A 140 20.90 -3.43 8.45
C GLY A 140 21.21 -3.18 9.92
N GLU A 141 21.50 -4.22 10.67
CA GLU A 141 21.90 -4.12 12.08
C GLU A 141 23.24 -3.40 12.27
N PHE A 142 24.15 -3.51 11.32
CA PHE A 142 25.40 -2.74 11.36
C PHE A 142 25.13 -1.22 11.44
N PHE A 143 24.17 -0.74 10.66
CA PHE A 143 23.80 0.69 10.69
C PHE A 143 23.00 1.03 11.95
N ARG A 144 22.03 0.21 12.33
CA ARG A 144 21.23 0.39 13.56
C ARG A 144 22.11 0.49 14.81
N ASP A 145 23.01 -0.48 14.97
CA ASP A 145 23.88 -0.54 16.14
C ASP A 145 24.94 0.57 16.12
N GLY A 146 25.22 1.15 14.95
CA GLY A 146 26.01 2.37 14.77
C GLY A 146 25.23 3.67 14.98
N GLY A 147 24.01 3.61 15.52
CA GLY A 147 23.18 4.80 15.82
C GLY A 147 22.51 5.43 14.59
N LYS A 148 22.47 4.71 13.44
CA LYS A 148 21.79 5.15 12.21
C LYS A 148 20.46 4.46 12.04
N ASP A 149 19.63 5.02 11.16
CA ASP A 149 18.36 4.40 10.77
C ASP A 149 18.53 3.62 9.47
N ALA A 150 17.95 2.41 9.41
CA ALA A 150 17.94 1.57 8.24
C ALA A 150 16.54 1.03 7.96
N LEU A 151 16.24 0.85 6.68
CA LEU A 151 15.03 0.22 6.15
C LEU A 151 15.41 -1.04 5.38
N ILE A 152 14.77 -2.17 5.67
CA ILE A 152 14.98 -3.40 4.94
C ILE A 152 13.68 -3.92 4.33
N VAL A 153 13.70 -4.21 3.04
CA VAL A 153 12.60 -4.81 2.29
C VAL A 153 12.95 -6.25 1.97
N TYR A 154 12.09 -7.19 2.33
CA TYR A 154 12.24 -8.62 2.00
C TYR A 154 11.26 -9.01 0.89
N ASP A 155 11.72 -9.08 -0.34
CA ASP A 155 10.88 -9.38 -1.52
C ASP A 155 11.25 -10.75 -2.15
N ASP A 156 10.60 -11.87 -1.77
CA ASP A 156 9.53 -12.02 -0.80
C ASP A 156 9.79 -13.17 0.21
N LEU A 157 9.15 -13.09 1.36
CA LEU A 157 9.27 -14.13 2.39
C LEU A 157 8.47 -15.40 2.08
N THR A 158 7.54 -15.39 1.13
CA THR A 158 6.87 -16.59 0.63
C THR A 158 7.90 -17.52 -0.03
N LYS A 159 8.76 -16.98 -0.90
CA LYS A 159 9.84 -17.74 -1.52
C LYS A 159 10.92 -18.16 -0.51
N HIS A 160 11.19 -17.32 0.48
CA HIS A 160 12.06 -17.69 1.59
C HIS A 160 11.53 -18.93 2.33
N ALA A 161 10.23 -18.97 2.62
CA ALA A 161 9.61 -20.17 3.22
C ALA A 161 9.70 -21.40 2.31
N TRP A 162 9.55 -21.23 0.98
CA TRP A 162 9.71 -22.32 0.02
C TRP A 162 11.13 -22.87 0.00
N ALA A 163 12.12 -21.99 0.01
CA ALA A 163 13.53 -22.39 0.09
C ALA A 163 13.81 -23.17 1.39
N TYR A 164 13.29 -22.71 2.52
CA TYR A 164 13.43 -23.42 3.80
C TYR A 164 12.72 -24.78 3.80
N ARG A 165 11.51 -24.88 3.23
CA ARG A 165 10.80 -26.15 3.04
C ARG A 165 11.63 -27.12 2.21
N GLN A 166 12.19 -26.65 1.10
CA GLN A 166 13.05 -27.48 0.24
C GLN A 166 14.27 -28.01 0.98
N VAL A 167 14.99 -27.15 1.70
CA VAL A 167 16.17 -27.54 2.50
C VAL A 167 15.77 -28.56 3.57
N SER A 168 14.64 -28.32 4.28
CA SER A 168 14.16 -29.21 5.32
C SER A 168 13.78 -30.60 4.81
N LEU A 169 13.11 -30.69 3.66
CA LEU A 169 12.74 -31.95 3.03
C LEU A 169 13.99 -32.73 2.53
N LEU A 170 14.97 -32.05 1.93
CA LEU A 170 16.23 -32.65 1.51
C LEU A 170 17.03 -33.18 2.70
N THR A 171 16.97 -32.56 3.85
CA THR A 171 17.59 -33.02 5.09
C THR A 171 16.75 -34.06 5.86
N ARG A 172 15.64 -34.54 5.24
CA ARG A 172 14.72 -35.54 5.80
C ARG A 172 14.07 -35.15 7.12
N ARG A 173 13.87 -33.87 7.36
CA ARG A 173 13.06 -33.40 8.50
C ARG A 173 11.60 -33.72 8.25
N PRO A 174 10.84 -34.19 9.27
CA PRO A 174 9.42 -34.53 9.08
C PRO A 174 8.61 -33.30 8.66
N PRO A 175 7.80 -33.39 7.60
CA PRO A 175 6.94 -32.29 7.15
C PRO A 175 5.73 -32.12 8.07
N GLY A 176 5.33 -30.86 8.26
CA GLY A 176 4.07 -30.45 8.91
C GLY A 176 3.03 -29.99 7.89
N ARG A 177 2.20 -28.99 8.29
CA ARG A 177 1.18 -28.40 7.44
C ARG A 177 1.78 -27.86 6.13
N GLU A 178 1.15 -28.16 5.00
CA GLU A 178 1.60 -27.80 3.65
C GLU A 178 3.05 -28.19 3.34
N ALA A 179 3.51 -29.28 3.96
CA ALA A 179 4.88 -29.79 3.88
C ALA A 179 5.95 -28.83 4.43
N TYR A 180 5.59 -27.77 5.13
CA TYR A 180 6.56 -26.94 5.84
C TYR A 180 7.08 -27.64 7.11
N PRO A 181 8.32 -27.39 7.51
CA PRO A 181 8.82 -27.89 8.81
C PRO A 181 8.11 -27.19 9.96
N GLY A 182 8.03 -27.86 11.11
CA GLY A 182 7.29 -27.36 12.28
C GLY A 182 7.79 -26.04 12.84
N ASP A 183 9.01 -25.64 12.53
CA ASP A 183 9.65 -24.40 12.97
C ASP A 183 9.59 -23.26 11.94
N VAL A 184 8.74 -23.34 10.90
CA VAL A 184 8.62 -22.28 9.90
C VAL A 184 8.14 -20.93 10.49
N PHE A 185 7.34 -20.96 11.54
CA PHE A 185 7.00 -19.74 12.29
C PHE A 185 8.24 -19.09 12.89
N TYR A 186 9.09 -19.89 13.53
CA TYR A 186 10.34 -19.42 14.13
C TYR A 186 11.33 -18.88 13.09
N LEU A 187 11.32 -19.43 11.87
CA LEU A 187 12.13 -18.91 10.76
C LEU A 187 11.89 -17.40 10.56
N HIS A 188 10.64 -16.98 10.43
CA HIS A 188 10.28 -15.59 10.17
C HIS A 188 10.28 -14.74 11.44
N SER A 189 9.84 -15.29 12.60
CA SER A 189 9.82 -14.52 13.84
C SER A 189 11.22 -14.13 14.30
N ARG A 190 12.21 -15.04 14.28
CA ARG A 190 13.60 -14.71 14.65
C ARG A 190 14.26 -13.72 13.70
N LEU A 191 13.84 -13.69 12.42
CA LEU A 191 14.30 -12.70 11.44
C LEU A 191 13.68 -11.33 11.70
N LEU A 192 12.35 -11.27 11.78
CA LEU A 192 11.60 -10.01 11.87
C LEU A 192 11.70 -9.34 13.24
N GLU A 193 11.87 -10.09 14.32
CA GLU A 193 12.10 -9.54 15.65
C GLU A 193 13.44 -8.77 15.79
N ARG A 194 14.36 -8.99 14.87
CA ARG A 194 15.63 -8.22 14.79
C ARG A 194 15.41 -6.77 14.36
N ALA A 195 14.30 -6.50 13.64
CA ALA A 195 13.86 -5.15 13.33
C ALA A 195 13.29 -4.49 14.59
N ALA A 196 13.89 -3.38 15.01
CA ALA A 196 13.53 -2.65 16.21
C ALA A 196 14.12 -1.24 16.19
N ARG A 197 13.58 -0.37 17.03
CA ARG A 197 14.23 0.90 17.43
C ARG A 197 14.91 0.71 18.75
N LEU A 198 16.20 1.02 18.80
CA LEU A 198 16.99 0.93 20.01
C LEU A 198 16.82 2.19 20.88
N ASN A 199 16.95 2.02 22.18
CA ASN A 199 16.98 3.15 23.11
C ASN A 199 18.28 3.95 22.99
N LYS A 200 18.35 5.10 23.67
CA LYS A 200 19.49 6.00 23.58
C LYS A 200 20.78 5.40 24.14
N ASP A 201 20.67 4.52 25.13
CA ASP A 201 21.82 3.87 25.77
C ASP A 201 22.46 2.85 24.82
N GLU A 202 21.69 2.31 23.89
CA GLU A 202 22.11 1.38 22.85
C GLU A 202 22.37 2.08 21.49
N GLY A 203 22.55 3.41 21.49
CA GLY A 203 22.89 4.20 20.30
C GLY A 203 21.70 4.85 19.59
N GLY A 204 20.45 4.51 19.91
CA GLY A 204 19.24 5.17 19.39
C GLY A 204 18.89 4.90 17.94
N GLY A 205 19.62 4.04 17.22
CA GLY A 205 19.38 3.68 15.83
C GLY A 205 18.15 2.77 15.65
N SER A 206 17.68 2.64 14.41
CA SER A 206 16.53 1.79 14.09
C SER A 206 16.76 0.91 12.86
N LEU A 207 16.08 -0.24 12.84
CA LEU A 207 15.93 -1.10 11.66
C LEU A 207 14.45 -1.33 11.44
N THR A 208 13.91 -0.76 10.36
CA THR A 208 12.51 -0.92 9.94
C THR A 208 12.43 -2.06 8.93
N ALA A 209 11.45 -2.96 9.06
CA ALA A 209 11.29 -4.08 8.14
C ALA A 209 9.97 -3.97 7.35
N LEU A 210 10.07 -4.11 6.05
CA LEU A 210 8.95 -4.27 5.12
C LEU A 210 9.01 -5.67 4.48
N PRO A 211 8.53 -6.72 5.18
CA PRO A 211 8.37 -8.02 4.56
C PRO A 211 7.27 -7.99 3.51
N ILE A 212 7.48 -8.68 2.40
CA ILE A 212 6.49 -8.89 1.36
C ILE A 212 6.04 -10.34 1.40
N ILE A 213 4.73 -10.56 1.34
CA ILE A 213 4.10 -11.88 1.22
C ILE A 213 3.24 -11.91 -0.04
N GLU A 214 3.40 -12.95 -0.85
CA GLU A 214 2.55 -13.23 -2.00
C GLU A 214 1.41 -14.18 -1.58
N THR A 215 0.16 -13.74 -1.79
CA THR A 215 -1.04 -14.58 -1.62
C THR A 215 -1.48 -15.18 -2.95
N GLN A 216 -2.43 -16.10 -2.89
CA GLN A 216 -3.11 -16.67 -4.05
C GLN A 216 -4.63 -16.50 -3.86
N ALA A 217 -5.30 -15.97 -4.87
CA ALA A 217 -6.75 -15.70 -4.84
C ALA A 217 -7.20 -14.86 -3.63
N ASN A 218 -6.38 -13.89 -3.23
CA ASN A 218 -6.60 -13.02 -2.06
C ASN A 218 -6.71 -13.79 -0.71
N ASP A 219 -6.24 -15.05 -0.62
CA ASP A 219 -6.31 -15.85 0.60
C ASP A 219 -5.24 -15.43 1.62
N ILE A 220 -5.64 -14.56 2.55
CA ILE A 220 -4.82 -14.14 3.68
C ILE A 220 -4.85 -15.16 4.84
N SER A 221 -5.72 -16.17 4.79
CA SER A 221 -5.86 -17.21 5.81
C SER A 221 -4.90 -18.40 5.63
N ALA A 222 -4.15 -18.41 4.52
CA ALA A 222 -3.13 -19.40 4.24
C ALA A 222 -2.02 -19.42 5.31
N TYR A 223 -1.25 -20.51 5.36
CA TYR A 223 -0.36 -20.79 6.50
C TYR A 223 0.76 -19.75 6.67
N ILE A 224 1.48 -19.40 5.61
CA ILE A 224 2.58 -18.41 5.69
C ILE A 224 2.04 -16.97 5.91
N PRO A 225 1.01 -16.49 5.20
CA PRO A 225 0.39 -15.20 5.47
C PRO A 225 -0.01 -15.00 6.93
N THR A 226 -0.77 -15.94 7.52
CA THR A 226 -1.22 -15.85 8.92
C THR A 226 -0.07 -15.79 9.92
N ASN A 227 1.02 -16.54 9.66
CA ASN A 227 2.21 -16.50 10.50
C ASN A 227 2.84 -15.11 10.47
N VAL A 228 3.05 -14.54 9.29
CA VAL A 228 3.74 -13.24 9.16
C VAL A 228 2.87 -12.09 9.65
N ILE A 229 1.55 -12.10 9.40
CA ILE A 229 0.59 -11.13 9.98
C ILE A 229 0.69 -11.11 11.52
N SER A 230 0.86 -12.27 12.16
CA SER A 230 0.95 -12.34 13.62
C SER A 230 2.29 -11.82 14.18
N ILE A 231 3.37 -11.88 13.41
CA ILE A 231 4.70 -11.42 13.80
C ILE A 231 4.85 -9.91 13.60
N THR A 232 4.19 -9.33 12.61
CA THR A 232 4.35 -7.93 12.22
C THR A 232 3.46 -6.98 13.03
N ASP A 233 3.81 -5.69 13.02
CA ASP A 233 3.12 -4.63 13.74
C ASP A 233 1.96 -4.02 12.91
N GLY A 234 1.58 -4.67 11.83
CA GLY A 234 0.51 -4.30 10.93
C GLY A 234 0.73 -4.83 9.52
N GLN A 235 -0.21 -4.52 8.63
CA GLN A 235 -0.16 -4.94 7.24
C GLN A 235 -0.79 -3.92 6.30
N ILE A 236 -0.18 -3.77 5.13
CA ILE A 236 -0.71 -3.09 3.94
C ILE A 236 -1.23 -4.18 3.02
N TYR A 237 -2.56 -4.30 2.91
CA TYR A 237 -3.21 -5.30 2.07
C TYR A 237 -3.53 -4.73 0.70
N LEU A 238 -2.92 -5.31 -0.35
CA LEU A 238 -3.16 -4.96 -1.75
C LEU A 238 -4.08 -5.99 -2.39
N GLU A 239 -5.22 -5.52 -2.88
CA GLU A 239 -6.33 -6.35 -3.36
C GLU A 239 -6.39 -6.34 -4.89
N THR A 240 -6.57 -7.53 -5.49
CA THR A 240 -6.62 -7.70 -6.95
C THR A 240 -7.81 -6.98 -7.58
N ASP A 241 -8.96 -6.97 -6.92
CA ASP A 241 -10.17 -6.34 -7.44
C ASP A 241 -10.03 -4.82 -7.51
N LEU A 242 -9.43 -4.19 -6.49
CA LEU A 242 -9.11 -2.77 -6.50
C LEU A 242 -8.10 -2.42 -7.61
N PHE A 243 -7.10 -3.29 -7.81
CA PHE A 243 -6.11 -3.11 -8.87
C PHE A 243 -6.77 -3.13 -10.27
N ASN A 244 -7.67 -4.08 -10.50
CA ASN A 244 -8.41 -4.23 -11.75
C ASN A 244 -9.39 -3.07 -11.99
N GLN A 245 -9.95 -2.48 -10.92
CA GLN A 245 -10.77 -1.27 -10.98
C GLN A 245 -9.96 0.01 -11.22
N GLY A 246 -8.63 -0.08 -11.34
CA GLY A 246 -7.75 1.07 -11.57
C GLY A 246 -7.40 1.86 -10.30
N GLN A 247 -7.71 1.35 -9.11
CA GLN A 247 -7.22 1.92 -7.85
C GLN A 247 -5.74 1.56 -7.68
N ARG A 248 -4.87 2.56 -7.70
CA ARG A 248 -3.41 2.37 -7.56
C ARG A 248 -2.81 3.45 -6.66
N PRO A 249 -2.19 3.06 -5.54
CA PRO A 249 -2.03 1.69 -5.02
C PRO A 249 -3.36 0.99 -4.74
N ALA A 250 -3.40 -0.33 -4.96
CA ALA A 250 -4.60 -1.15 -4.78
C ALA A 250 -4.85 -1.50 -3.29
N MET A 251 -4.61 -0.55 -2.40
CA MET A 251 -4.65 -0.74 -0.97
C MET A 251 -6.09 -0.79 -0.45
N ASN A 252 -6.45 -1.91 0.16
CA ASN A 252 -7.69 -2.01 0.93
C ASN A 252 -7.53 -1.34 2.29
N THR A 253 -8.04 -0.12 2.42
CA THR A 253 -7.92 0.70 3.64
C THR A 253 -8.71 0.17 4.84
N GLY A 254 -9.58 -0.85 4.65
CA GLY A 254 -10.33 -1.52 5.71
C GLY A 254 -9.57 -2.68 6.35
N LEU A 255 -8.84 -3.44 5.54
CA LEU A 255 -8.05 -4.58 5.98
C LEU A 255 -6.59 -4.21 6.31
N SER A 256 -6.15 -3.03 5.88
CA SER A 256 -4.83 -2.51 6.20
C SER A 256 -4.82 -1.85 7.57
N VAL A 257 -3.83 -2.19 8.39
CA VAL A 257 -3.72 -1.74 9.78
C VAL A 257 -2.26 -1.45 10.12
N SER A 258 -2.01 -0.33 10.78
CA SER A 258 -0.75 -0.06 11.49
C SER A 258 -1.01 -0.03 12.98
N ARG A 259 -0.33 -0.88 13.77
CA ARG A 259 -0.47 -0.91 15.24
C ARG A 259 0.23 0.27 15.91
N VAL A 260 1.22 0.86 15.26
CA VAL A 260 1.87 2.10 15.73
C VAL A 260 0.97 3.31 15.44
N GLY A 261 0.32 3.33 14.28
CA GLY A 261 -0.69 4.33 13.93
C GLY A 261 -0.16 5.75 13.97
N GLY A 262 -0.94 6.67 14.51
CA GLY A 262 -0.64 8.11 14.52
C GLY A 262 0.64 8.52 15.25
N ASP A 263 1.28 7.65 16.01
CA ASP A 263 2.58 7.95 16.63
C ASP A 263 3.73 7.92 15.62
N ALA A 264 3.52 7.20 14.51
CA ALA A 264 4.41 7.19 13.35
C ALA A 264 4.06 8.28 12.30
N GLN A 265 3.28 9.29 12.64
CA GLN A 265 2.95 10.41 11.76
C GLN A 265 3.59 11.71 12.24
N THR A 266 3.92 12.60 11.30
CA THR A 266 4.24 13.98 11.63
C THR A 266 3.01 14.67 12.24
N LYS A 267 3.23 15.70 13.06
CA LYS A 267 2.11 16.48 13.64
C LYS A 267 1.23 17.10 12.56
N ALA A 268 1.80 17.49 11.42
CA ALA A 268 1.07 18.03 10.29
C ALA A 268 0.15 16.96 9.67
N MET A 269 0.66 15.79 9.34
CA MET A 269 -0.14 14.69 8.77
C MET A 269 -1.23 14.27 9.75
N LYS A 270 -0.89 14.03 11.03
CA LYS A 270 -1.84 13.62 12.09
C LYS A 270 -3.02 14.59 12.24
N ALA A 271 -2.79 15.90 12.03
CA ALA A 271 -3.85 16.91 12.12
C ALA A 271 -4.84 16.83 10.96
N VAL A 272 -4.34 16.65 9.72
CA VAL A 272 -5.17 16.69 8.51
C VAL A 272 -5.91 15.37 8.22
N VAL A 273 -5.38 14.24 8.70
CA VAL A 273 -5.98 12.91 8.43
C VAL A 273 -7.00 12.45 9.46
N ARG A 274 -7.27 13.26 10.50
CA ARG A 274 -8.10 12.85 11.65
C ARG A 274 -9.46 12.28 11.25
N SER A 275 -10.16 12.89 10.29
CA SER A 275 -11.47 12.44 9.81
C SER A 275 -11.39 11.47 8.63
N LEU A 276 -10.27 11.46 7.90
CA LEU A 276 -10.11 10.77 6.62
C LEU A 276 -10.44 9.27 6.68
N LYS A 277 -9.92 8.57 7.70
CA LYS A 277 -10.15 7.12 7.85
C LYS A 277 -11.63 6.80 8.07
N LEU A 278 -12.32 7.64 8.86
CA LEU A 278 -13.76 7.50 9.11
C LEU A 278 -14.57 7.82 7.85
N GLU A 279 -14.23 8.89 7.14
CA GLU A 279 -14.88 9.28 5.89
C GLU A 279 -14.76 8.19 4.81
N LEU A 280 -13.59 7.60 4.65
CA LEU A 280 -13.38 6.49 3.72
C LEU A 280 -14.12 5.20 4.14
N ALA A 281 -14.24 4.93 5.44
CA ALA A 281 -15.02 3.80 5.93
C ALA A 281 -16.52 4.00 5.65
N GLN A 282 -17.07 5.18 5.98
CA GLN A 282 -18.46 5.54 5.69
C GLN A 282 -18.75 5.51 4.18
N TYR A 283 -17.83 6.05 3.36
CA TYR A 283 -17.99 5.99 1.91
C TYR A 283 -18.13 4.55 1.39
N ARG A 284 -17.31 3.62 1.87
CA ARG A 284 -17.39 2.21 1.44
C ARG A 284 -18.70 1.55 1.82
N GLU A 285 -19.19 1.79 3.04
CA GLU A 285 -20.50 1.29 3.49
C GLU A 285 -21.62 1.87 2.61
N LEU A 286 -21.63 3.20 2.42
CA LEU A 286 -22.63 3.85 1.59
C LEU A 286 -22.56 3.43 0.11
N ALA A 287 -21.37 3.24 -0.44
CA ALA A 287 -21.18 2.78 -1.82
C ALA A 287 -21.72 1.36 -2.03
N ALA A 288 -21.56 0.47 -1.04
CA ALA A 288 -22.16 -0.86 -1.07
C ALA A 288 -23.71 -0.79 -1.06
N PHE A 289 -24.29 0.07 -0.21
CA PHE A 289 -25.74 0.30 -0.16
C PHE A 289 -26.27 0.93 -1.45
N ALA A 290 -25.56 1.87 -2.06
CA ALA A 290 -25.96 2.56 -3.28
C ALA A 290 -26.12 1.60 -4.48
N GLN A 291 -25.47 0.45 -4.48
CA GLN A 291 -25.63 -0.58 -5.50
C GLN A 291 -27.01 -1.29 -5.42
N PHE A 292 -27.67 -1.26 -4.27
CA PHE A 292 -28.93 -1.98 -4.03
C PHE A 292 -30.17 -1.08 -3.94
N GLY A 293 -30.03 0.24 -3.85
CA GLY A 293 -31.14 1.17 -3.65
C GLY A 293 -31.04 2.45 -4.47
N SER A 294 -32.19 2.90 -5.01
CA SER A 294 -32.27 4.03 -5.95
C SER A 294 -32.54 5.39 -5.28
N ASP A 295 -33.09 5.45 -4.06
CA ASP A 295 -33.51 6.69 -3.44
C ASP A 295 -32.66 7.04 -2.22
N LEU A 296 -31.51 7.66 -2.50
CA LEU A 296 -30.66 8.23 -1.46
C LEU A 296 -31.03 9.70 -1.22
N ASP A 297 -31.08 10.12 0.03
CA ASP A 297 -31.26 11.52 0.39
C ASP A 297 -30.06 12.38 -0.07
N LYS A 298 -30.27 13.70 -0.19
CA LYS A 298 -29.27 14.65 -0.71
C LYS A 298 -27.98 14.65 0.10
N ALA A 299 -28.05 14.48 1.43
CA ALA A 299 -26.89 14.46 2.30
C ALA A 299 -26.02 13.21 2.04
N THR A 300 -26.64 12.04 1.94
CA THR A 300 -25.97 10.78 1.60
C THR A 300 -25.35 10.82 0.20
N GLN A 301 -26.04 11.41 -0.79
CA GLN A 301 -25.49 11.62 -2.12
C GLN A 301 -24.25 12.52 -2.10
N GLN A 302 -24.24 13.56 -1.28
CA GLN A 302 -23.09 14.46 -1.14
C GLN A 302 -21.91 13.75 -0.47
N GLN A 303 -22.14 12.93 0.55
CA GLN A 303 -21.11 12.10 1.18
C GLN A 303 -20.51 11.09 0.19
N LEU A 304 -21.34 10.44 -0.62
CA LEU A 304 -20.86 9.54 -1.67
C LEU A 304 -19.97 10.25 -2.69
N ARG A 305 -20.41 11.39 -3.22
CA ARG A 305 -19.61 12.18 -4.18
C ARG A 305 -18.27 12.62 -3.58
N ARG A 306 -18.28 13.04 -2.32
CA ARG A 306 -17.05 13.45 -1.61
C ARG A 306 -16.11 12.28 -1.40
N GLY A 307 -16.62 11.14 -0.90
CA GLY A 307 -15.82 9.91 -0.70
C GLY A 307 -15.23 9.37 -2.00
N GLU A 308 -15.97 9.47 -3.12
CA GLU A 308 -15.47 9.11 -4.44
C GLU A 308 -14.28 9.98 -4.87
N LYS A 309 -14.36 11.31 -4.66
CA LYS A 309 -13.27 12.24 -4.98
C LYS A 309 -12.06 12.07 -4.06
N VAL A 310 -12.29 11.83 -2.77
CA VAL A 310 -11.22 11.49 -1.82
C VAL A 310 -10.52 10.20 -2.25
N THR A 311 -11.27 9.18 -2.69
CA THR A 311 -10.70 7.95 -3.20
C THR A 311 -9.87 8.19 -4.46
N GLU A 312 -10.31 9.08 -5.35
CA GLU A 312 -9.56 9.45 -6.55
C GLU A 312 -8.24 10.17 -6.20
N ILE A 313 -8.26 11.09 -5.23
CA ILE A 313 -7.04 11.76 -4.71
C ILE A 313 -6.05 10.74 -4.13
N MET A 314 -6.50 9.64 -3.54
CA MET A 314 -5.59 8.61 -2.99
C MET A 314 -4.85 7.81 -4.07
N LYS A 315 -5.24 7.91 -5.33
CA LYS A 315 -4.49 7.31 -6.44
C LYS A 315 -3.17 8.03 -6.66
N GLN A 316 -2.15 7.28 -7.04
CA GLN A 316 -0.80 7.79 -7.28
C GLN A 316 -0.07 6.92 -8.31
N PRO A 317 0.62 7.50 -9.29
CA PRO A 317 1.44 6.74 -10.23
C PRO A 317 2.64 6.11 -9.51
N GLN A 318 3.20 5.04 -10.12
CA GLN A 318 4.41 4.39 -9.61
C GLN A 318 5.64 5.27 -9.82
N TYR A 319 6.59 5.16 -8.91
CA TYR A 319 7.91 5.83 -8.96
C TYR A 319 7.83 7.37 -8.94
N GLU A 320 6.75 7.87 -8.35
CA GLU A 320 6.49 9.29 -8.13
C GLU A 320 6.05 9.55 -6.69
N PRO A 321 6.91 9.22 -5.69
CA PRO A 321 6.59 9.53 -4.31
C PRO A 321 6.51 11.04 -4.09
N LEU A 322 5.62 11.46 -3.20
CA LEU A 322 5.36 12.86 -2.91
C LEU A 322 6.08 13.31 -1.62
N PRO A 323 6.58 14.56 -1.59
CA PRO A 323 7.07 15.14 -0.35
C PRO A 323 5.92 15.46 0.60
N LEU A 324 6.21 15.43 1.91
CA LEU A 324 5.25 15.58 3.00
C LEU A 324 4.29 16.78 2.82
N GLU A 325 4.82 17.95 2.43
CA GLU A 325 4.05 19.18 2.29
C GLU A 325 2.97 19.06 1.19
N LYS A 326 3.26 18.37 0.10
CA LYS A 326 2.29 18.13 -0.98
C LYS A 326 1.22 17.15 -0.53
N GLU A 327 1.59 16.08 0.17
CA GLU A 327 0.63 15.12 0.73
C GLU A 327 -0.32 15.80 1.73
N VAL A 328 0.22 16.56 2.67
CA VAL A 328 -0.57 17.25 3.70
C VAL A 328 -1.55 18.24 3.08
N VAL A 329 -1.12 19.05 2.11
CA VAL A 329 -1.97 20.07 1.49
C VAL A 329 -3.07 19.44 0.63
N ILE A 330 -2.78 18.40 -0.18
CA ILE A 330 -3.81 17.77 -1.02
C ILE A 330 -4.85 17.02 -0.18
N ILE A 331 -4.42 16.34 0.90
CA ILE A 331 -5.34 15.68 1.84
C ILE A 331 -6.19 16.73 2.57
N PHE A 332 -5.60 17.84 3.01
CA PHE A 332 -6.34 18.95 3.61
C PHE A 332 -7.37 19.54 2.64
N ALA A 333 -7.00 19.75 1.39
CA ALA A 333 -7.93 20.24 0.37
C ALA A 333 -9.09 19.26 0.15
N ALA A 334 -8.82 17.96 0.09
CA ALA A 334 -9.82 16.93 -0.09
C ALA A 334 -10.80 16.84 1.10
N THR A 335 -10.29 16.89 2.33
CA THR A 335 -11.11 16.77 3.55
C THR A 335 -11.88 18.05 3.90
N ASN A 336 -11.43 19.23 3.43
CA ASN A 336 -12.06 20.51 3.69
C ASN A 336 -12.95 21.05 2.55
N GLY A 337 -13.29 20.22 1.55
CA GLY A 337 -14.29 20.55 0.52
C GLY A 337 -13.76 21.39 -0.66
N TYR A 338 -12.46 21.61 -0.78
CA TYR A 338 -11.89 22.38 -1.90
C TYR A 338 -12.01 21.66 -3.24
N ILE A 339 -12.24 20.32 -3.23
CA ILE A 339 -12.46 19.51 -4.42
C ILE A 339 -13.94 19.22 -4.72
N ASP A 340 -14.88 19.72 -3.89
CA ASP A 340 -16.29 19.33 -4.01
C ASP A 340 -16.92 19.77 -5.34
N ASP A 341 -16.45 20.85 -5.94
CA ASP A 341 -16.90 21.38 -7.23
C ASP A 341 -16.15 20.79 -8.43
N VAL A 342 -15.09 19.99 -8.19
CA VAL A 342 -14.25 19.40 -9.25
C VAL A 342 -14.89 18.11 -9.76
N PRO A 343 -15.15 17.94 -11.07
CA PRO A 343 -15.58 16.66 -11.64
C PRO A 343 -14.56 15.55 -11.36
N LYS A 344 -15.03 14.32 -11.16
CA LYS A 344 -14.16 13.17 -10.83
C LYS A 344 -13.03 13.00 -11.85
N GLU A 345 -13.35 13.15 -13.13
CA GLU A 345 -12.43 12.98 -14.27
C GLU A 345 -11.33 14.05 -14.29
N ARG A 346 -11.56 15.17 -13.59
CA ARG A 346 -10.63 16.31 -13.52
C ARG A 346 -9.84 16.38 -12.20
N VAL A 347 -10.06 15.44 -11.29
CA VAL A 347 -9.38 15.43 -9.99
C VAL A 347 -7.86 15.29 -10.15
N ALA A 348 -7.39 14.46 -11.08
CA ALA A 348 -5.96 14.32 -11.36
C ALA A 348 -5.34 15.60 -11.95
N ASP A 349 -6.10 16.34 -12.79
CA ASP A 349 -5.66 17.64 -13.29
C ASP A 349 -5.56 18.68 -12.18
N TYR A 350 -6.58 18.71 -11.30
CA TYR A 350 -6.59 19.59 -10.11
C TYR A 350 -5.36 19.32 -9.22
N GLU A 351 -5.06 18.07 -8.93
CA GLU A 351 -3.90 17.67 -8.12
C GLU A 351 -2.58 18.14 -8.75
N ARG A 352 -2.38 17.88 -10.03
CA ARG A 352 -1.19 18.30 -10.77
C ARG A 352 -1.01 19.83 -10.78
N ASP A 353 -2.09 20.55 -11.03
CA ASP A 353 -2.05 22.02 -11.12
C ASP A 353 -1.86 22.64 -9.74
N LEU A 354 -2.45 22.06 -8.67
CA LEU A 354 -2.19 22.46 -7.30
C LEU A 354 -0.73 22.29 -6.92
N TYR A 355 -0.09 21.18 -7.29
CA TYR A 355 1.34 20.98 -7.01
C TYR A 355 2.22 22.00 -7.72
N ARG A 356 1.89 22.37 -8.97
CA ARG A 356 2.58 23.43 -9.69
C ARG A 356 2.38 24.80 -9.02
N PHE A 357 1.19 25.06 -8.54
CA PHE A 357 0.89 26.29 -7.80
C PHE A 357 1.65 26.37 -6.48
N MET A 358 1.75 25.26 -5.75
CA MET A 358 2.56 25.14 -4.54
C MET A 358 4.05 25.39 -4.81
N ASP A 359 4.57 24.85 -5.91
CA ASP A 359 5.98 25.04 -6.30
C ASP A 359 6.31 26.48 -6.74
N SER A 360 5.31 27.29 -7.10
CA SER A 360 5.46 28.69 -7.50
C SER A 360 5.01 29.68 -6.42
N VAL A 361 3.71 29.87 -6.26
CA VAL A 361 3.10 30.86 -5.35
C VAL A 361 3.13 30.35 -3.90
N GLY A 362 2.85 29.07 -3.68
CA GLY A 362 2.77 28.43 -2.36
C GLY A 362 4.11 28.06 -1.73
N LYS A 363 5.23 28.39 -2.37
CA LYS A 363 6.58 27.93 -1.96
C LYS A 363 6.92 28.24 -0.50
N THR A 364 6.50 29.38 0.02
CA THR A 364 6.77 29.80 1.41
C THR A 364 6.03 28.92 2.41
N VAL A 365 4.76 28.60 2.14
CA VAL A 365 3.92 27.76 3.00
C VAL A 365 4.41 26.31 2.95
N SER A 366 4.72 25.80 1.75
CA SER A 366 5.30 24.47 1.56
C SER A 366 6.61 24.31 2.35
N ALA A 367 7.52 25.29 2.28
CA ALA A 367 8.78 25.26 3.02
C ALA A 367 8.58 25.26 4.54
N LYS A 368 7.55 26.00 5.07
CA LYS A 368 7.21 25.97 6.50
C LYS A 368 6.74 24.57 6.92
N ILE A 369 5.81 23.95 6.17
CA ILE A 369 5.30 22.60 6.47
C ILE A 369 6.44 21.58 6.46
N ALA A 370 7.29 21.61 5.43
CA ALA A 370 8.44 20.71 5.29
C ALA A 370 9.42 20.82 6.47
N LYS A 371 9.70 22.06 6.92
CA LYS A 371 10.64 22.34 8.01
C LYS A 371 10.07 21.99 9.38
N ASP A 372 8.87 22.51 9.69
CA ASP A 372 8.30 22.45 11.04
C ASP A 372 7.62 21.10 11.30
N LYS A 373 7.21 20.39 10.24
CA LYS A 373 6.46 19.12 10.28
C LYS A 373 5.24 19.19 11.24
N ALA A 374 4.73 20.40 11.47
CA ALA A 374 3.65 20.72 12.40
C ALA A 374 2.50 21.43 11.65
N TRP A 375 1.31 21.43 12.28
CA TRP A 375 0.12 22.09 11.76
C TRP A 375 -0.37 23.09 12.80
N SER A 376 0.08 24.34 12.69
CA SER A 376 -0.35 25.44 13.52
C SER A 376 -1.54 26.17 12.89
N ALA A 377 -2.27 26.97 13.71
CA ALA A 377 -3.36 27.80 13.21
C ALA A 377 -2.89 28.81 12.13
N ASP A 378 -1.64 29.29 12.23
CA ASP A 378 -1.06 30.20 11.25
C ASP A 378 -0.79 29.47 9.92
N ILE A 379 -0.21 28.26 9.97
CA ILE A 379 0.02 27.44 8.77
C ILE A 379 -1.32 27.07 8.12
N GLU A 380 -2.33 26.69 8.90
CA GLU A 380 -3.66 26.39 8.36
C GLU A 380 -4.28 27.62 7.67
N LYS A 381 -4.18 28.79 8.27
CA LYS A 381 -4.67 30.04 7.68
C LYS A 381 -3.96 30.36 6.36
N GLU A 382 -2.64 30.20 6.31
CA GLU A 382 -1.86 30.41 5.08
C GLU A 382 -2.23 29.38 3.99
N VAL A 383 -2.40 28.09 4.36
CA VAL A 383 -2.84 27.05 3.41
C VAL A 383 -4.24 27.34 2.88
N ARG A 384 -5.19 27.75 3.74
CA ARG A 384 -6.54 28.15 3.29
C ARG A 384 -6.49 29.33 2.32
N ALA A 385 -5.71 30.36 2.63
CA ALA A 385 -5.55 31.51 1.74
C ALA A 385 -4.96 31.11 0.38
N MET A 386 -3.96 30.22 0.38
CA MET A 386 -3.33 29.68 -0.82
C MET A 386 -4.34 28.85 -1.66
N LEU A 387 -5.15 27.99 -1.03
CA LEU A 387 -6.17 27.20 -1.70
C LEU A 387 -7.31 28.06 -2.26
N ASP A 388 -7.71 29.13 -1.54
CA ASP A 388 -8.70 30.09 -2.00
C ASP A 388 -8.21 30.88 -3.23
N GLU A 389 -6.93 31.25 -3.25
CA GLU A 389 -6.30 31.91 -4.39
C GLU A 389 -6.20 30.95 -5.60
N PHE A 390 -5.78 29.69 -5.36
CA PHE A 390 -5.75 28.64 -6.37
C PHE A 390 -7.14 28.41 -6.98
N LYS A 391 -8.19 28.36 -6.16
CA LYS A 391 -9.57 28.18 -6.63
C LYS A 391 -10.07 29.35 -7.49
N LYS A 392 -9.61 30.58 -7.24
CA LYS A 392 -9.96 31.78 -8.05
C LYS A 392 -9.29 31.77 -9.42
N THR A 393 -8.08 31.22 -9.50
CA THR A 393 -7.29 31.23 -10.73
C THR A 393 -7.55 30.01 -11.62
N ASN A 394 -8.10 28.91 -11.07
CA ASN A 394 -8.34 27.68 -11.78
C ASN A 394 -9.80 27.24 -11.63
N SER A 395 -10.47 27.02 -12.77
CA SER A 395 -11.84 26.48 -12.82
C SER A 395 -11.82 25.11 -13.48
N TYR A 396 -12.45 24.13 -12.83
CA TYR A 396 -12.58 22.76 -13.32
C TYR A 396 -14.03 22.38 -13.64
N THR A 397 -14.99 23.33 -13.49
CA THR A 397 -16.39 23.10 -13.83
C THR A 397 -16.55 23.01 -15.35
N ASP A 398 -17.16 21.94 -15.85
CA ASP A 398 -17.55 21.84 -17.25
C ASP A 398 -18.63 22.88 -17.55
N GLU A 399 -18.42 23.71 -18.57
CA GLU A 399 -19.42 24.69 -19.06
C GLU A 399 -20.79 24.05 -19.38
N LYS A 400 -20.84 22.75 -19.65
CA LYS A 400 -22.06 21.98 -19.90
C LYS A 400 -22.92 21.76 -18.64
N THR A 401 -22.31 21.70 -17.45
CA THR A 401 -23.03 21.53 -16.17
C THR A 401 -23.53 22.88 -15.61
N ALA A 402 -22.88 23.96 -15.91
CA ALA A 402 -23.30 25.31 -15.50
C ALA A 402 -24.58 25.77 -16.25
N ALA A 403 -24.83 25.27 -17.44
CA ALA A 403 -26.06 25.55 -18.20
C ALA A 403 -27.30 24.82 -17.65
N ALA A 404 -27.11 23.71 -16.93
CA ALA A 404 -28.22 22.94 -16.32
C ALA A 404 -28.65 23.45 -14.93
N ALA A 405 -27.92 24.39 -14.33
CA ALA A 405 -28.18 24.91 -12.99
C ALA A 405 -28.88 26.29 -12.94
N LYS A 406 -29.34 26.82 -14.06
CA LYS A 406 -30.21 28.01 -14.04
C LYS A 406 -31.64 27.56 -13.81
N PRO A 407 -32.35 28.09 -12.79
CA PRO A 407 -33.78 27.78 -12.60
C PRO A 407 -34.56 28.39 -13.76
N GLU A 408 -35.22 27.57 -14.56
CA GLU A 408 -36.25 28.01 -15.47
C GLU A 408 -37.45 28.51 -14.67
N ASP A 409 -37.71 29.82 -14.75
CA ASP A 409 -38.98 30.43 -14.39
C ASP A 409 -40.10 29.90 -15.31
N THR A 410 -40.72 28.83 -14.90
CA THR A 410 -41.94 28.31 -15.58
C THR A 410 -43.17 29.01 -15.05
N LYS A 411 -43.72 29.89 -15.89
CA LYS A 411 -45.13 30.34 -15.80
C LYS A 411 -46.06 29.16 -15.96
N PRO A 412 -47.17 29.09 -15.22
CA PRO A 412 -48.10 27.96 -15.32
C PRO A 412 -48.89 27.99 -16.62
N GLN A 413 -48.83 26.92 -17.45
CA GLN A 413 -49.74 26.68 -18.52
C GLN A 413 -50.92 25.80 -18.06
N ALA A 414 -52.10 26.19 -18.49
CA ALA A 414 -53.38 25.53 -18.21
C ALA A 414 -53.50 24.15 -18.87
N PRO A 415 -54.36 23.24 -18.34
CA PRO A 415 -54.43 21.85 -18.76
C PRO A 415 -55.20 21.68 -20.08
N ALA A 416 -54.61 20.88 -21.00
CA ALA A 416 -55.26 20.41 -22.22
C ALA A 416 -56.02 19.07 -21.96
N LYS A 417 -57.17 18.94 -22.61
CA LYS A 417 -58.11 17.81 -22.49
C LYS A 417 -57.58 16.52 -23.10
N PRO A 418 -58.03 15.34 -22.62
CA PRO A 418 -57.59 14.05 -23.10
C PRO A 418 -58.25 13.62 -24.39
N ASP A 419 -57.49 13.03 -25.31
CA ASP A 419 -58.01 12.33 -26.52
C ASP A 419 -58.12 10.84 -26.27
N ASP A 420 -59.30 10.31 -26.59
CA ASP A 420 -59.68 8.91 -26.56
C ASP A 420 -58.92 8.09 -27.61
N LYS A 421 -58.24 7.03 -27.23
CA LYS A 421 -57.95 5.86 -28.06
C LYS A 421 -58.08 4.55 -27.29
N LYS A 422 -58.91 3.65 -27.83
CA LYS A 422 -59.27 2.31 -27.34
C LYS A 422 -58.08 1.39 -27.12
N PRO A 423 -58.24 0.42 -26.20
CA PRO A 423 -57.21 -0.59 -25.94
C PRO A 423 -57.30 -1.75 -26.95
N GLN A 424 -56.12 -2.25 -27.38
CA GLN A 424 -55.98 -3.53 -28.10
C GLN A 424 -55.71 -4.65 -27.09
N GLU A 425 -56.40 -5.79 -27.34
CA GLU A 425 -56.31 -7.06 -26.59
C GLU A 425 -54.91 -7.71 -26.69
N PRO A 426 -54.43 -8.41 -25.65
CA PRO A 426 -53.18 -9.19 -25.72
C PRO A 426 -53.44 -10.60 -26.25
N ALA A 427 -52.52 -11.08 -27.10
CA ALA A 427 -52.48 -12.42 -27.66
C ALA A 427 -52.07 -13.46 -26.59
N LYS A 428 -52.70 -14.65 -26.70
CA LYS A 428 -52.47 -15.82 -25.83
C LYS A 428 -51.10 -16.45 -26.08
N PRO A 429 -50.45 -17.01 -25.07
CA PRO A 429 -49.26 -17.83 -25.25
C PRO A 429 -49.61 -19.27 -25.59
N GLU A 430 -48.79 -19.88 -26.47
CA GLU A 430 -48.85 -21.29 -26.84
C GLU A 430 -48.22 -22.18 -25.76
N ASP A 431 -48.93 -23.30 -25.50
CA ASP A 431 -48.52 -24.38 -24.60
C ASP A 431 -47.33 -25.18 -25.18
N THR A 432 -46.22 -25.26 -24.48
CA THR A 432 -45.20 -26.29 -24.66
C THR A 432 -45.08 -27.13 -23.39
N LYS A 433 -45.34 -28.45 -23.57
CA LYS A 433 -45.24 -29.49 -22.52
C LYS A 433 -43.81 -29.66 -22.01
N PRO A 434 -43.64 -30.01 -20.74
CA PRO A 434 -42.31 -30.36 -20.19
C PRO A 434 -41.95 -31.83 -20.49
N GLU A 435 -40.70 -32.06 -20.89
CA GLU A 435 -40.09 -33.38 -20.99
C GLU A 435 -39.65 -33.92 -19.62
N GLU A 436 -39.92 -35.21 -19.39
CA GLU A 436 -39.54 -35.97 -18.19
C GLU A 436 -38.03 -36.25 -18.10
N PRO A 437 -37.44 -36.28 -16.91
CA PRO A 437 -36.00 -36.59 -16.75
C PRO A 437 -35.77 -38.12 -16.71
N ALA A 438 -34.77 -38.56 -17.47
CA ALA A 438 -34.30 -39.92 -17.55
C ALA A 438 -33.71 -40.46 -16.25
N LYS A 439 -34.05 -41.70 -15.88
CA LYS A 439 -33.53 -42.46 -14.72
C LYS A 439 -32.05 -42.86 -14.94
N PRO A 440 -31.21 -42.85 -13.89
CA PRO A 440 -29.85 -43.37 -13.98
C PRO A 440 -29.80 -44.90 -13.90
N ALA A 441 -28.94 -45.49 -14.73
CA ALA A 441 -28.69 -46.92 -14.81
C ALA A 441 -27.91 -47.47 -13.60
N ALA A 442 -28.33 -48.63 -13.10
CA ALA A 442 -27.74 -49.36 -12.00
C ALA A 442 -26.36 -49.95 -12.39
N LYS A 443 -25.34 -49.76 -11.55
CA LYS A 443 -24.04 -50.47 -11.61
C LYS A 443 -24.12 -51.75 -10.76
N THR A 444 -23.87 -52.85 -11.37
CA THR A 444 -23.68 -54.21 -10.78
C THR A 444 -22.29 -54.30 -10.09
N PRO A 445 -22.17 -54.92 -8.91
CA PRO A 445 -20.85 -55.07 -8.25
C PRO A 445 -20.07 -56.28 -8.81
N ALA A 446 -18.77 -56.10 -9.02
CA ALA A 446 -17.85 -57.16 -9.33
C ALA A 446 -17.20 -57.71 -8.03
N ALA A 447 -17.18 -59.03 -7.93
CA ALA A 447 -16.60 -59.82 -6.82
C ALA A 447 -15.07 -59.89 -6.87
N PRO A 448 -14.40 -60.23 -5.72
CA PRO A 448 -12.95 -60.25 -5.61
C PRO A 448 -12.32 -61.56 -6.11
N LYS A 449 -11.11 -61.48 -6.60
CA LYS A 449 -10.20 -62.65 -6.72
C LYS A 449 -8.78 -62.28 -6.28
N ALA A 450 -8.35 -63.08 -5.32
CA ALA A 450 -7.02 -63.54 -4.93
C ALA A 450 -5.88 -62.54 -4.87
#